data_43c9d9ba5e2894b3ccf2d94b18cfb82c
#
_entry.id   43c9d9ba5e2894b3ccf2d94b18cfb82c
#
_cell.length_a   1.000
_cell.length_b   1.000
_cell.length_c   1.000
_cell.angle_alpha   90.00
_cell.angle_beta   90.00
_cell.angle_gamma   90.00
#
_symmetry.space_group_name_H-M   'P 1'
#
loop_
_entity.id
_entity.type
_entity.pdbx_description
1 polymer ?
#
loop_
_entity_poly.entity_id
_entity_poly.type
_entity_poly.pdbx_seq_one_letter_code
_entity_poly.pdbx_strand_id
1 'polypeptide(L)'
;YDEADRLTHRTVKGETAERWRYDERGWLTDISHISEGHRVTVHYGYDEKGRLTGERQTVHHPQTEALLWQHETRHAYNAQGLANRCIPDSLPAVEWLTYGSGWLSGMKLGDTPLVEYTRDRLHRETLRSFGRYELTTAYTPAGQLQSQHLNSLQYDRDYTWNDNGELIRISSPRQTRSYSYSTTGRLTSVHTTAANLDIR
;
A
#
# COMPACT_ATOMS: atom_id res chain seq x y z
N TYR A 1 15.17 8.72 27.63
CA TYR A 1 13.87 8.13 27.98
C TYR A 1 13.21 9.02 29.04
N ASP A 2 11.90 9.02 29.08
CA ASP A 2 11.10 9.68 30.12
C ASP A 2 10.81 8.72 31.29
N GLU A 3 9.99 9.18 32.26
CA GLU A 3 9.60 8.39 33.44
C GLU A 3 8.75 7.16 33.12
N ALA A 4 8.19 7.10 31.91
CA ALA A 4 7.39 5.97 31.39
C ALA A 4 8.19 5.08 30.41
N ASP A 5 9.53 5.15 30.44
CA ASP A 5 10.44 4.43 29.56
C ASP A 5 10.22 4.66 28.04
N ARG A 6 9.66 5.82 27.66
CA ARG A 6 9.51 6.19 26.25
C ARG A 6 10.73 6.95 25.76
N LEU A 7 11.18 6.63 24.53
CA LEU A 7 12.33 7.28 23.91
C LEU A 7 12.07 8.79 23.69
N THR A 8 12.85 9.66 24.30
CA THR A 8 12.73 11.13 24.14
C THR A 8 13.84 11.73 23.27
N HIS A 9 15.03 11.12 23.31
CA HIS A 9 16.20 11.59 22.57
C HIS A 9 17.01 10.40 22.08
N ARG A 10 17.55 10.54 20.86
CA ARG A 10 18.56 9.63 20.32
C ARG A 10 19.67 10.48 19.68
N THR A 11 20.91 10.16 20.01
CA THR A 11 22.10 10.80 19.41
C THR A 11 22.96 9.72 18.79
N VAL A 12 23.29 9.90 17.51
CA VAL A 12 24.31 9.11 16.81
C VAL A 12 25.61 9.91 16.82
N LYS A 13 26.75 9.26 16.99
CA LYS A 13 28.05 9.93 17.09
C LYS A 13 28.30 10.85 15.88
N GLY A 14 28.45 12.15 16.16
CA GLY A 14 28.71 13.18 15.14
C GLY A 14 27.45 13.82 14.54
N GLU A 15 26.26 13.41 14.97
CA GLU A 15 24.99 13.97 14.52
C GLU A 15 24.26 14.74 15.63
N THR A 16 23.33 15.61 15.25
CA THR A 16 22.44 16.28 16.18
C THR A 16 21.38 15.31 16.70
N ALA A 17 20.97 15.49 17.96
CA ALA A 17 20.00 14.61 18.59
C ALA A 17 18.64 14.68 17.89
N GLU A 18 18.08 13.51 17.60
CA GLU A 18 16.67 13.34 17.29
C GLU A 18 15.84 13.44 18.57
N ARG A 19 14.62 13.96 18.50
CA ARG A 19 13.75 14.16 19.66
C ARG A 19 12.36 13.64 19.39
N TRP A 20 11.76 12.99 20.39
CA TRP A 20 10.38 12.50 20.42
C TRP A 20 9.62 13.18 21.55
N ARG A 21 8.38 13.59 21.28
CA ARG A 21 7.47 14.14 22.27
C ARG A 21 6.18 13.33 22.30
N TYR A 22 5.57 13.25 23.47
CA TYR A 22 4.35 12.52 23.72
C TYR A 22 3.35 13.40 24.46
N ASP A 23 2.06 13.15 24.24
CA ASP A 23 1.00 13.79 25.00
C ASP A 23 0.78 13.11 26.38
N GLU A 24 -0.16 13.63 27.16
CA GLU A 24 -0.50 13.10 28.50
C GLU A 24 -1.02 11.65 28.45
N ARG A 25 -1.56 11.22 27.32
CA ARG A 25 -2.04 9.84 27.08
C ARG A 25 -0.90 8.90 26.67
N GLY A 26 0.28 9.42 26.39
CA GLY A 26 1.42 8.66 25.95
C GLY A 26 1.50 8.49 24.43
N TRP A 27 0.71 9.22 23.66
CA TRP A 27 0.75 9.16 22.21
C TRP A 27 1.84 10.09 21.67
N LEU A 28 2.55 9.64 20.65
CA LEU A 28 3.64 10.37 20.00
C LEU A 28 3.06 11.59 19.27
N THR A 29 3.48 12.80 19.65
CA THR A 29 2.99 14.04 19.03
C THR A 29 3.98 14.64 18.04
N ASP A 30 5.28 14.44 18.29
CA ASP A 30 6.30 15.06 17.46
C ASP A 30 7.57 14.19 17.37
N ILE A 31 8.16 14.17 16.17
CA ILE A 31 9.54 13.73 15.96
C ILE A 31 10.28 14.86 15.28
N SER A 32 11.43 15.27 15.82
CA SER A 32 12.24 16.33 15.23
C SER A 32 13.71 15.98 15.17
N HIS A 33 14.39 16.46 14.13
CA HIS A 33 15.83 16.36 13.95
C HIS A 33 16.36 17.56 13.15
N ILE A 34 17.67 17.72 13.09
CA ILE A 34 18.32 18.70 12.21
C ILE A 34 18.77 17.99 10.93
N SER A 35 18.37 18.51 9.80
CA SER A 35 18.76 18.03 8.47
C SER A 35 19.25 19.24 7.65
N GLU A 36 20.45 19.15 7.09
CA GLU A 36 21.05 20.23 6.29
C GLU A 36 21.00 21.61 6.97
N GLY A 37 21.20 21.63 8.30
CA GLY A 37 21.17 22.84 9.11
C GLY A 37 19.77 23.39 9.43
N HIS A 38 18.69 22.71 9.02
CA HIS A 38 17.31 23.10 9.31
C HIS A 38 16.65 22.15 10.30
N ARG A 39 15.74 22.66 11.12
CA ARG A 39 14.93 21.82 12.00
C ARG A 39 13.74 21.26 11.21
N VAL A 40 13.73 19.94 11.05
CA VAL A 40 12.62 19.18 10.45
C VAL A 40 11.81 18.55 11.57
N THR A 41 10.50 18.72 11.53
CA THR A 41 9.59 18.11 12.52
C THR A 41 8.41 17.47 11.82
N VAL A 42 8.04 16.28 12.27
CA VAL A 42 6.76 15.63 11.92
C VAL A 42 5.86 15.72 13.15
N HIS A 43 4.69 16.30 12.99
CA HIS A 43 3.66 16.42 14.01
C HIS A 43 2.53 15.42 13.73
N TYR A 44 2.05 14.75 14.77
CA TYR A 44 0.97 13.77 14.69
C TYR A 44 -0.24 14.24 15.47
N GLY A 45 -1.42 14.16 14.85
CA GLY A 45 -2.70 14.44 15.47
C GLY A 45 -3.54 13.17 15.59
N TYR A 46 -4.31 13.06 16.69
CA TYR A 46 -5.13 11.89 16.97
C TYR A 46 -6.55 12.29 17.32
N ASP A 47 -7.50 11.39 17.08
CA ASP A 47 -8.85 11.51 17.62
C ASP A 47 -8.94 10.96 19.06
N GLU A 48 -10.12 11.03 19.64
CA GLU A 48 -10.38 10.55 21.01
C GLU A 48 -10.15 9.04 21.19
N LYS A 49 -10.16 8.27 20.09
CA LYS A 49 -9.92 6.83 20.06
C LYS A 49 -8.46 6.45 19.83
N GLY A 50 -7.56 7.44 19.69
CA GLY A 50 -6.14 7.22 19.41
C GLY A 50 -5.81 6.91 17.95
N ARG A 51 -6.74 7.16 17.02
CA ARG A 51 -6.49 6.97 15.60
C ARG A 51 -5.84 8.23 15.03
N LEU A 52 -4.83 8.05 14.19
CA LEU A 52 -4.11 9.12 13.54
C LEU A 52 -5.04 9.91 12.60
N THR A 53 -5.24 11.19 12.86
CA THR A 53 -6.08 12.08 12.06
C THR A 53 -5.29 13.05 11.18
N GLY A 54 -4.02 13.22 11.47
CA GLY A 54 -3.18 14.10 10.67
C GLY A 54 -1.70 13.93 10.94
N GLU A 55 -0.92 14.18 9.91
CA GLU A 55 0.53 14.28 9.93
C GLU A 55 0.90 15.62 9.29
N ARG A 56 1.65 16.45 10.00
CA ARG A 56 2.15 17.71 9.49
C ARG A 56 3.66 17.74 9.56
N GLN A 57 4.30 17.87 8.41
CA GLN A 57 5.73 18.07 8.30
C GLN A 57 6.04 19.55 8.25
N THR A 58 7.05 19.99 8.98
CA THR A 58 7.50 21.39 9.02
C THR A 58 9.01 21.48 8.91
N VAL A 59 9.48 22.53 8.23
CA VAL A 59 10.90 22.89 8.16
C VAL A 59 11.05 24.29 8.72
N HIS A 60 11.90 24.47 9.72
CA HIS A 60 12.17 25.75 10.36
C HIS A 60 13.65 26.12 10.26
N HIS A 61 13.88 27.43 10.15
CA HIS A 61 15.23 27.98 10.25
C HIS A 61 15.75 27.79 11.68
N PRO A 62 16.96 27.25 11.88
CA PRO A 62 17.42 26.83 13.22
C PRO A 62 17.67 27.96 14.20
N GLN A 63 17.99 29.17 13.72
CA GLN A 63 18.28 30.34 14.58
C GLN A 63 17.08 31.28 14.75
N THR A 64 16.31 31.52 13.68
CA THR A 64 15.18 32.45 13.70
C THR A 64 13.88 31.80 14.05
N GLU A 65 13.82 30.44 14.01
CA GLU A 65 12.62 29.63 14.16
C GLU A 65 11.51 29.92 13.12
N ALA A 66 11.82 30.68 12.09
CA ALA A 66 10.87 31.00 11.02
C ALA A 66 10.47 29.70 10.28
N LEU A 67 9.17 29.55 10.05
CA LEU A 67 8.63 28.47 9.24
C LEU A 67 9.02 28.70 7.77
N LEU A 68 9.77 27.78 7.19
CA LEU A 68 10.22 27.84 5.81
C LEU A 68 9.33 27.02 4.87
N TRP A 69 8.83 25.89 5.36
CA TRP A 69 7.98 24.98 4.61
C TRP A 69 7.11 24.16 5.53
N GLN A 70 5.92 23.81 5.05
CA GLN A 70 5.05 22.84 5.70
C GLN A 70 4.21 22.06 4.67
N HIS A 71 3.84 20.87 5.06
CA HIS A 71 2.89 20.01 4.35
C HIS A 71 2.06 19.24 5.38
N GLU A 72 0.76 19.19 5.16
CA GLU A 72 -0.16 18.45 6.03
C GLU A 72 -0.91 17.36 5.23
N THR A 73 -1.03 16.20 5.81
CA THR A 73 -1.89 15.13 5.32
C THR A 73 -2.87 14.76 6.42
N ARG A 74 -4.17 14.81 6.14
CA ARG A 74 -5.22 14.42 7.06
C ARG A 74 -5.78 13.05 6.71
N HIS A 75 -6.21 12.32 7.73
CA HIS A 75 -6.81 10.99 7.60
C HIS A 75 -8.23 11.01 8.15
N ALA A 76 -9.14 10.35 7.45
CA ALA A 76 -10.52 10.16 7.90
C ALA A 76 -10.85 8.67 7.98
N TYR A 77 -11.83 8.36 8.82
CA TYR A 77 -12.25 7.00 9.12
C TYR A 77 -13.74 6.85 8.87
N ASN A 78 -14.17 5.69 8.38
CA ASN A 78 -15.58 5.38 8.23
C ASN A 78 -16.24 5.03 9.57
N ALA A 79 -17.54 4.78 9.56
CA ALA A 79 -18.32 4.44 10.76
C ALA A 79 -17.84 3.14 11.45
N GLN A 80 -17.17 2.26 10.71
CA GLN A 80 -16.58 1.01 11.22
C GLN A 80 -15.18 1.20 11.81
N GLY A 81 -14.61 2.41 11.70
CA GLY A 81 -13.28 2.74 12.20
C GLY A 81 -12.14 2.39 11.24
N LEU A 82 -12.45 2.07 9.99
CA LEU A 82 -11.44 1.83 8.96
C LEU A 82 -11.02 3.15 8.33
N ALA A 83 -9.72 3.34 8.10
CA ALA A 83 -9.20 4.49 7.37
C ALA A 83 -9.74 4.46 5.94
N ASN A 84 -10.45 5.51 5.52
CA ASN A 84 -11.10 5.56 4.23
C ASN A 84 -10.76 6.79 3.39
N ARG A 85 -10.06 7.79 3.93
CA ARG A 85 -9.59 8.95 3.19
C ARG A 85 -8.22 9.41 3.65
N CYS A 86 -7.39 9.78 2.67
CA CYS A 86 -6.13 10.47 2.84
C CYS A 86 -6.23 11.81 2.10
N ILE A 87 -6.05 12.93 2.81
CA ILE A 87 -6.33 14.28 2.33
C ILE A 87 -5.04 15.11 2.47
N PRO A 88 -4.15 15.11 1.47
CA PRO A 88 -3.01 16.02 1.45
C PRO A 88 -3.47 17.45 1.18
N ASP A 89 -2.77 18.45 1.73
CA ASP A 89 -3.20 19.85 1.72
C ASP A 89 -3.22 20.50 0.32
N SER A 90 -2.45 20.04 -0.62
CA SER A 90 -2.34 20.63 -1.96
C SER A 90 -2.72 19.69 -3.11
N LEU A 91 -3.26 18.50 -2.80
CA LEU A 91 -3.62 17.48 -3.77
C LEU A 91 -5.04 16.97 -3.54
N PRO A 92 -5.69 16.40 -4.56
CA PRO A 92 -6.97 15.76 -4.38
C PRO A 92 -6.91 14.62 -3.36
N ALA A 93 -7.96 14.46 -2.55
CA ALA A 93 -8.06 13.39 -1.59
C ALA A 93 -8.12 12.01 -2.27
N VAL A 94 -7.44 11.02 -1.70
CA VAL A 94 -7.65 9.60 -2.04
C VAL A 94 -8.71 9.05 -1.11
N GLU A 95 -9.71 8.40 -1.67
CA GLU A 95 -10.79 7.75 -0.93
C GLU A 95 -10.86 6.26 -1.27
N TRP A 96 -10.93 5.41 -0.24
CA TRP A 96 -11.15 3.97 -0.35
C TRP A 96 -12.62 3.66 -0.09
N LEU A 97 -13.29 3.11 -1.10
CA LEU A 97 -14.68 2.68 -1.01
C LEU A 97 -14.72 1.24 -0.55
N THR A 98 -15.49 0.98 0.50
CA THR A 98 -15.61 -0.37 1.08
C THR A 98 -17.07 -0.78 1.20
N TYR A 99 -17.31 -2.08 1.31
CA TYR A 99 -18.61 -2.67 1.59
C TYR A 99 -18.50 -3.78 2.63
N GLY A 100 -19.64 -4.19 3.22
CA GLY A 100 -19.68 -5.24 4.24
C GLY A 100 -18.78 -4.91 5.44
N SER A 101 -17.92 -5.83 5.83
CA SER A 101 -16.98 -5.70 6.95
C SER A 101 -15.67 -4.97 6.59
N GLY A 102 -15.61 -4.28 5.46
CA GLY A 102 -14.42 -3.52 5.04
C GLY A 102 -13.75 -4.02 3.76
N TRP A 103 -14.46 -4.82 2.97
CA TRP A 103 -13.95 -5.24 1.66
C TRP A 103 -13.86 -4.07 0.69
N LEU A 104 -12.69 -3.88 0.08
CA LEU A 104 -12.46 -2.81 -0.88
C LEU A 104 -13.30 -3.01 -2.15
N SER A 105 -14.12 -2.03 -2.51
CA SER A 105 -14.93 -1.99 -3.74
C SER A 105 -14.41 -0.97 -4.77
N GLY A 106 -13.55 -0.04 -4.37
CA GLY A 106 -12.99 0.94 -5.29
C GLY A 106 -12.13 1.98 -4.61
N MET A 107 -11.53 2.83 -5.44
CA MET A 107 -10.77 4.00 -5.00
C MET A 107 -11.10 5.19 -5.89
N LYS A 108 -11.11 6.38 -5.30
CA LYS A 108 -11.29 7.66 -5.98
C LYS A 108 -10.14 8.61 -5.68
N LEU A 109 -9.82 9.47 -6.63
CA LEU A 109 -8.97 10.63 -6.47
C LEU A 109 -9.82 11.89 -6.65
N GLY A 110 -10.12 12.59 -5.56
CA GLY A 110 -11.18 13.60 -5.56
C GLY A 110 -12.50 12.99 -6.02
N ASP A 111 -13.11 13.54 -7.07
CA ASP A 111 -14.35 13.02 -7.65
C ASP A 111 -14.12 11.99 -8.78
N THR A 112 -12.87 11.71 -9.13
CA THR A 112 -12.52 10.82 -10.24
C THR A 112 -12.32 9.40 -9.74
N PRO A 113 -13.11 8.40 -10.21
CA PRO A 113 -12.82 6.99 -9.95
C PRO A 113 -11.47 6.58 -10.53
N LEU A 114 -10.62 5.93 -9.71
CA LEU A 114 -9.34 5.38 -10.14
C LEU A 114 -9.45 3.91 -10.48
N VAL A 115 -10.12 3.16 -9.63
CA VAL A 115 -10.29 1.72 -9.77
C VAL A 115 -11.59 1.29 -9.10
N GLU A 116 -12.25 0.32 -9.73
CA GLU A 116 -13.44 -0.36 -9.19
C GLU A 116 -13.22 -1.87 -9.18
N TYR A 117 -13.70 -2.54 -8.14
CA TYR A 117 -13.56 -3.97 -7.96
C TYR A 117 -14.91 -4.65 -7.90
N THR A 118 -15.12 -5.67 -8.73
CA THR A 118 -16.20 -6.63 -8.56
C THR A 118 -15.68 -7.88 -7.87
N ARG A 119 -16.45 -8.40 -6.93
CA ARG A 119 -16.05 -9.59 -6.16
C ARG A 119 -17.13 -10.65 -6.21
N ASP A 120 -16.73 -11.92 -6.07
CA ASP A 120 -17.64 -13.04 -5.96
C ASP A 120 -18.20 -13.16 -4.52
N ARG A 121 -19.01 -14.18 -4.29
CA ARG A 121 -19.63 -14.45 -2.98
C ARG A 121 -18.63 -14.79 -1.87
N LEU A 122 -17.41 -15.15 -2.22
CA LEU A 122 -16.30 -15.39 -1.29
C LEU A 122 -15.40 -14.15 -1.15
N HIS A 123 -15.84 -13.00 -1.64
CA HIS A 123 -15.14 -11.72 -1.64
C HIS A 123 -13.81 -11.71 -2.42
N ARG A 124 -13.58 -12.69 -3.31
CA ARG A 124 -12.44 -12.69 -4.21
C ARG A 124 -12.69 -11.76 -5.38
N GLU A 125 -11.66 -11.06 -5.82
CA GLU A 125 -11.72 -10.14 -6.95
C GLU A 125 -11.95 -10.91 -8.26
N THR A 126 -13.03 -10.60 -8.97
CA THR A 126 -13.37 -11.19 -10.28
C THR A 126 -13.20 -10.20 -11.42
N LEU A 127 -13.32 -8.91 -11.15
CA LEU A 127 -13.11 -7.85 -12.12
C LEU A 127 -12.47 -6.65 -11.43
N ARG A 128 -11.51 -6.03 -12.10
CA ARG A 128 -10.93 -4.74 -11.75
C ARG A 128 -11.00 -3.82 -12.96
N SER A 129 -11.70 -2.71 -12.81
CA SER A 129 -11.82 -1.66 -13.84
C SER A 129 -10.96 -0.46 -13.45
N PHE A 130 -10.09 -0.01 -14.33
CA PHE A 130 -9.23 1.15 -14.11
C PHE A 130 -8.99 1.90 -15.43
N GLY A 131 -9.57 3.10 -15.53
CA GLY A 131 -9.61 3.85 -16.77
C GLY A 131 -10.32 3.07 -17.88
N ARG A 132 -9.61 2.80 -18.99
CA ARG A 132 -10.12 1.99 -20.12
C ARG A 132 -9.81 0.49 -20.00
N TYR A 133 -9.14 0.09 -18.94
CA TYR A 133 -8.69 -1.29 -18.76
C TYR A 133 -9.60 -2.05 -17.82
N GLU A 134 -9.84 -3.30 -18.17
CA GLU A 134 -10.58 -4.26 -17.36
C GLU A 134 -9.74 -5.53 -17.21
N LEU A 135 -9.48 -5.89 -15.96
CA LEU A 135 -8.79 -7.13 -15.61
C LEU A 135 -9.81 -8.10 -15.04
N THR A 136 -10.10 -9.15 -15.78
CA THR A 136 -10.95 -10.26 -15.31
C THR A 136 -10.09 -11.33 -14.65
N THR A 137 -10.51 -11.81 -13.50
CA THR A 137 -9.83 -12.86 -12.73
C THR A 137 -10.77 -14.04 -12.51
N ALA A 138 -10.32 -15.25 -12.83
CA ALA A 138 -11.03 -16.48 -12.56
C ALA A 138 -10.25 -17.37 -11.58
N TYR A 139 -10.99 -18.20 -10.86
CA TYR A 139 -10.45 -19.12 -9.85
C TYR A 139 -10.88 -20.56 -10.12
N THR A 140 -10.04 -21.50 -9.76
CA THR A 140 -10.38 -22.93 -9.73
C THR A 140 -11.43 -23.20 -8.65
N PRO A 141 -12.12 -24.35 -8.68
CA PRO A 141 -13.00 -24.76 -7.59
C PRO A 141 -12.30 -24.83 -6.23
N ALA A 142 -11.00 -25.10 -6.21
CA ALA A 142 -10.17 -25.10 -5.00
C ALA A 142 -9.77 -23.69 -4.53
N GLY A 143 -10.18 -22.61 -5.24
CA GLY A 143 -9.89 -21.24 -4.89
C GLY A 143 -8.54 -20.68 -5.37
N GLN A 144 -7.81 -21.46 -6.15
CA GLN A 144 -6.55 -21.04 -6.74
C GLN A 144 -6.80 -20.16 -7.97
N LEU A 145 -5.88 -19.22 -8.23
CA LEU A 145 -5.94 -18.36 -9.40
C LEU A 145 -5.85 -19.20 -10.69
N GLN A 146 -6.85 -19.11 -11.56
CA GLN A 146 -6.91 -19.87 -12.81
C GLN A 146 -6.48 -19.02 -14.00
N SER A 147 -6.97 -17.77 -14.08
CA SER A 147 -6.63 -16.87 -15.18
C SER A 147 -6.76 -15.41 -14.78
N GLN A 148 -6.02 -14.57 -15.46
CA GLN A 148 -6.16 -13.13 -15.46
C GLN A 148 -6.13 -12.65 -16.91
N HIS A 149 -7.21 -12.00 -17.36
CA HIS A 149 -7.35 -11.48 -18.72
C HIS A 149 -7.57 -9.97 -18.66
N LEU A 150 -6.65 -9.24 -19.21
CA LEU A 150 -6.80 -7.81 -19.45
C LEU A 150 -7.49 -7.65 -20.82
N ASN A 151 -8.29 -6.60 -21.02
CA ASN A 151 -8.89 -6.28 -22.33
C ASN A 151 -7.85 -5.93 -23.41
N SER A 152 -6.61 -6.33 -23.21
CA SER A 152 -5.48 -6.33 -24.14
C SER A 152 -4.78 -7.69 -24.05
N LEU A 153 -5.01 -8.56 -25.04
CA LEU A 153 -4.60 -9.97 -25.05
C LEU A 153 -3.13 -10.22 -24.70
N GLN A 154 -2.24 -9.28 -25.03
CA GLN A 154 -0.79 -9.44 -24.78
C GLN A 154 -0.42 -9.57 -23.28
N TYR A 155 -1.33 -9.26 -22.38
CA TYR A 155 -1.13 -9.32 -20.92
C TYR A 155 -1.89 -10.47 -20.25
N ASP A 156 -2.60 -11.29 -21.03
CA ASP A 156 -3.33 -12.42 -20.50
C ASP A 156 -2.39 -13.44 -19.86
N ARG A 157 -2.85 -14.04 -18.77
CA ARG A 157 -2.13 -15.08 -18.03
C ARG A 157 -3.06 -16.19 -17.62
N ASP A 158 -2.62 -17.43 -17.84
CA ASP A 158 -3.24 -18.63 -17.37
C ASP A 158 -2.31 -19.37 -16.41
N TYR A 159 -2.86 -19.86 -15.32
CA TYR A 159 -2.14 -20.50 -14.22
C TYR A 159 -2.51 -21.97 -14.14
N THR A 160 -1.53 -22.85 -14.04
CA THR A 160 -1.72 -24.28 -13.90
C THR A 160 -1.12 -24.77 -12.60
N TRP A 161 -1.87 -25.57 -11.88
CA TRP A 161 -1.54 -26.12 -10.58
C TRP A 161 -1.47 -27.64 -10.64
N ASN A 162 -0.61 -28.26 -9.85
CA ASN A 162 -0.60 -29.71 -9.69
C ASN A 162 -1.57 -30.15 -8.57
N ASP A 163 -1.69 -31.44 -8.37
CA ASP A 163 -2.59 -32.04 -7.38
C ASP A 163 -2.22 -31.68 -5.93
N ASN A 164 -0.96 -31.30 -5.68
CA ASN A 164 -0.48 -30.83 -4.39
C ASN A 164 -0.81 -29.35 -4.12
N GLY A 165 -1.39 -28.64 -5.10
CA GLY A 165 -1.67 -27.21 -4.99
C GLY A 165 -0.47 -26.30 -5.27
N GLU A 166 0.59 -26.81 -5.89
CA GLU A 166 1.75 -26.05 -6.27
C GLU A 166 1.60 -25.49 -7.68
N LEU A 167 1.98 -24.23 -7.89
CA LEU A 167 1.91 -23.58 -9.18
C LEU A 167 3.00 -24.14 -10.12
N ILE A 168 2.60 -24.86 -11.18
CA ILE A 168 3.54 -25.48 -12.11
C ILE A 168 3.75 -24.72 -13.41
N ARG A 169 2.83 -23.81 -13.76
CA ARG A 169 2.96 -23.02 -15.01
C ARG A 169 2.22 -21.70 -14.94
N ILE A 170 2.82 -20.67 -15.53
CA ILE A 170 2.15 -19.42 -15.94
C ILE A 170 2.35 -19.29 -17.44
N SER A 171 1.27 -19.28 -18.20
CA SER A 171 1.26 -19.07 -19.65
C SER A 171 0.80 -17.66 -19.97
N SER A 172 1.46 -17.00 -20.90
CA SER A 172 1.06 -15.74 -21.50
C SER A 172 1.40 -15.72 -23.00
N PRO A 173 0.83 -14.81 -23.80
CA PRO A 173 1.17 -14.70 -25.21
C PRO A 173 2.64 -14.43 -25.49
N ARG A 174 3.36 -13.83 -24.53
CA ARG A 174 4.79 -13.45 -24.69
C ARG A 174 5.76 -14.51 -24.19
N GLN A 175 5.36 -15.25 -23.15
CA GLN A 175 6.24 -16.24 -22.53
C GLN A 175 5.46 -17.26 -21.71
N THR A 176 6.05 -18.41 -21.55
CA THR A 176 5.61 -19.43 -20.58
C THR A 176 6.68 -19.62 -19.53
N ARG A 177 6.28 -19.65 -18.28
CA ARG A 177 7.15 -19.92 -17.14
C ARG A 177 6.70 -21.20 -16.44
N SER A 178 7.61 -22.15 -16.27
CA SER A 178 7.34 -23.43 -15.59
C SER A 178 8.15 -23.56 -14.31
N TYR A 179 7.56 -24.20 -13.33
CA TYR A 179 8.11 -24.36 -11.98
C TYR A 179 8.20 -25.84 -11.63
N SER A 180 9.27 -26.25 -11.01
CA SER A 180 9.47 -27.63 -10.51
C SER A 180 9.71 -27.61 -9.01
N TYR A 181 9.22 -28.63 -8.34
CA TYR A 181 9.29 -28.75 -6.87
C TYR A 181 9.91 -30.08 -6.46
N SER A 182 10.54 -30.11 -5.32
CA SER A 182 10.96 -31.35 -4.67
C SER A 182 9.77 -32.11 -4.10
N THR A 183 9.99 -33.34 -3.66
CA THR A 183 8.99 -34.15 -2.96
C THR A 183 8.50 -33.52 -1.64
N THR A 184 9.23 -32.54 -1.10
CA THR A 184 8.90 -31.79 0.12
C THR A 184 8.28 -30.41 -0.18
N GLY A 185 7.90 -30.12 -1.43
CA GLY A 185 7.28 -28.85 -1.84
C GLY A 185 8.24 -27.66 -1.97
N ARG A 186 9.56 -27.86 -1.98
CA ARG A 186 10.53 -26.79 -2.21
C ARG A 186 10.71 -26.55 -3.70
N LEU A 187 10.63 -25.28 -4.12
CA LEU A 187 10.94 -24.88 -5.51
C LEU A 187 12.37 -25.28 -5.87
N THR A 188 12.54 -26.11 -6.92
CA THR A 188 13.85 -26.59 -7.36
C THR A 188 14.31 -25.94 -8.63
N SER A 189 13.40 -25.55 -9.54
CA SER A 189 13.78 -24.85 -10.76
C SER A 189 12.66 -23.95 -11.29
N VAL A 190 13.07 -22.94 -12.05
CA VAL A 190 12.20 -22.07 -12.84
C VAL A 190 12.74 -22.04 -14.25
N HIS A 191 11.90 -22.38 -15.22
CA HIS A 191 12.25 -22.35 -16.64
C HIS A 191 11.33 -21.36 -17.35
N THR A 192 11.92 -20.46 -18.15
CA THR A 192 11.19 -19.46 -18.94
C THR A 192 11.45 -19.71 -20.43
N THR A 193 10.37 -19.90 -21.19
CA THR A 193 10.41 -20.01 -22.65
C THR A 193 9.73 -18.78 -23.22
N ALA A 194 10.44 -17.99 -24.03
CA ALA A 194 9.85 -16.89 -24.78
C ALA A 194 8.95 -17.45 -25.89
N ALA A 195 7.81 -16.81 -26.15
CA ALA A 195 7.05 -17.10 -27.35
C ALA A 195 7.84 -16.60 -28.57
N ASN A 196 7.92 -17.41 -29.63
CA ASN A 196 8.42 -16.96 -30.92
C ASN A 196 7.41 -15.93 -31.47
N LEU A 197 7.72 -14.66 -31.33
CA LEU A 197 7.00 -13.60 -32.00
C LEU A 197 7.46 -13.66 -33.48
N ASP A 198 6.74 -14.42 -34.30
CA ASP A 198 6.82 -14.25 -35.76
C ASP A 198 6.32 -12.84 -36.05
N ILE A 199 7.26 -11.93 -36.23
CA ILE A 199 6.99 -10.58 -36.76
C ILE A 199 6.67 -10.78 -38.22
N ARG A 200 5.39 -10.82 -38.59
CA ARG A 200 4.91 -10.66 -39.95
C ARG A 200 4.58 -9.20 -40.22
#